data_26bc12acf07b3e70a3b0962e0ca83d89
#
_entry.id   26bc12acf07b3e70a3b0962e0ca83d89
#
_cell.length_a   1.000
_cell.length_b   1.000
_cell.length_c   1.000
_cell.angle_alpha   90.00
_cell.angle_beta   90.00
_cell.angle_gamma   90.00
#
_symmetry.space_group_name_H-M   'P 1'
#
loop_
_entity.id
_entity.type
_entity.pdbx_description
1 polymer ?
#
loop_
_entity_poly.entity_id
_entity_poly.type
_entity_poly.pdbx_seq_one_letter_code
_entity_poly.pdbx_strand_id
1 'polypeptide(L)'
;MVRLSDEEVIPNEKPHNPNGTSPSLPLPPIDHGKDAWFFLAACFVMEALVWGFAFTYGVFQDYYSTLPMFQNSNNIAIIGTCAMGIMYLDLPIIFTLYRTYPHYQRLGCALGVLTMCLSLGLSSLSTTTTHLIISQGIFYAIGGSIAYSPCILLMEDWFDQRRGFAFGVMWAGTGLGGAILPIVMETLLDRYGFRIALRGFAVVLFVLTAPLVWFVKPRVPPALRSTGVDGVVQQQAPRPRLKEIRFLWTSGTFLLFELFNMIEAVGYFLPSIYLPSYARAIGVPSGSLEALTVILFNVASVVGCVVMGAIIDRWDVTTCILVSTVGSTIGVFLIWGFSVSLGPLFVFAIVYGLFAGSYTSTWPGIMREVVRKDGAAESSMVFACLAAGRGVGNIVSGPLSEALLEGMPWAGELGFGFGTGYGSLIVFTGVTGLVGGGSWVVRRVGWL
;
A
#
# COMPACT_ATOMS: atom_id res chain seq x y z
N MET A 1 78.38 -26.97 50.65
CA MET A 1 78.03 -26.98 49.20
C MET A 1 76.63 -27.43 49.08
N VAL A 2 75.67 -26.54 49.18
CA VAL A 2 74.22 -26.85 49.17
C VAL A 2 73.62 -25.85 48.21
N ARG A 3 72.94 -26.37 47.19
CA ARG A 3 72.16 -25.60 46.24
C ARG A 3 70.76 -25.48 46.81
N LEU A 4 70.24 -24.28 46.93
CA LEU A 4 68.89 -23.95 47.14
C LEU A 4 68.17 -23.89 45.75
N SER A 5 67.07 -24.63 45.63
CA SER A 5 66.19 -24.59 44.45
C SER A 5 65.10 -23.56 44.70
N ASP A 6 65.01 -22.57 43.82
CA ASP A 6 63.90 -21.60 43.78
C ASP A 6 62.62 -22.30 43.28
N GLU A 7 61.61 -22.33 44.11
CA GLU A 7 60.23 -22.70 43.74
C GLU A 7 59.54 -21.48 43.11
N GLU A 8 59.33 -21.58 41.84
CA GLU A 8 58.50 -20.64 41.10
C GLU A 8 57.00 -20.83 41.49
N VAL A 9 56.43 -19.79 42.11
CA VAL A 9 55.00 -19.73 42.46
C VAL A 9 54.23 -19.45 41.19
N ILE A 10 53.53 -20.48 40.67
CA ILE A 10 52.58 -20.35 39.56
C ILE A 10 51.34 -19.57 40.06
N PRO A 11 50.94 -18.48 39.42
CA PRO A 11 49.70 -17.79 39.78
C PRO A 11 48.49 -18.66 39.48
N ASN A 12 47.65 -18.82 40.50
CA ASN A 12 46.40 -19.57 40.51
C ASN A 12 45.47 -19.06 39.42
N GLU A 13 45.37 -19.74 38.27
CA GLU A 13 44.37 -19.50 37.25
C GLU A 13 43.00 -19.74 37.86
N LYS A 14 42.16 -18.69 37.88
CA LYS A 14 40.76 -18.81 38.24
C LYS A 14 40.08 -19.80 37.27
N PRO A 15 39.23 -20.71 37.78
CA PRO A 15 38.57 -21.70 36.92
C PRO A 15 37.78 -20.97 35.84
N HIS A 16 38.12 -21.28 34.60
CA HIS A 16 37.37 -20.87 33.41
C HIS A 16 35.93 -21.42 33.51
N ASN A 17 34.95 -20.55 33.75
CA ASN A 17 33.57 -20.93 33.81
C ASN A 17 33.07 -21.21 32.38
N PRO A 18 32.85 -22.46 31.96
CA PRO A 18 32.45 -22.80 30.62
C PRO A 18 30.99 -22.39 30.28
N ASN A 19 30.25 -21.83 31.24
CA ASN A 19 28.89 -21.36 31.12
C ASN A 19 28.78 -19.83 31.23
N GLY A 20 29.74 -19.11 30.68
CA GLY A 20 29.63 -17.67 30.46
C GLY A 20 28.58 -17.38 29.41
N THR A 21 27.32 -17.58 29.72
CA THR A 21 26.19 -16.98 28.99
C THR A 21 26.35 -15.48 29.11
N SER A 22 26.88 -14.86 28.05
CA SER A 22 26.83 -13.42 27.88
C SER A 22 25.35 -13.02 28.07
N PRO A 23 25.05 -11.94 28.82
CA PRO A 23 23.67 -11.53 29.04
C PRO A 23 23.05 -11.23 27.67
N SER A 24 22.26 -12.16 27.17
CA SER A 24 21.43 -11.95 25.98
C SER A 24 20.47 -10.81 26.31
N LEU A 25 20.66 -9.65 25.67
CA LEU A 25 19.70 -8.55 25.78
C LEU A 25 18.33 -9.12 25.37
N PRO A 26 17.31 -9.09 26.25
CA PRO A 26 16.01 -9.64 25.95
C PRO A 26 15.42 -8.85 24.77
N LEU A 27 15.34 -9.50 23.61
CA LEU A 27 14.70 -8.90 22.44
C LEU A 27 13.19 -8.76 22.69
N PRO A 28 12.54 -7.70 22.20
CA PRO A 28 11.10 -7.57 22.28
C PRO A 28 10.40 -8.79 21.67
N PRO A 29 9.25 -9.26 22.24
CA PRO A 29 8.54 -10.41 21.70
C PRO A 29 7.99 -10.16 20.30
N ILE A 30 7.87 -11.24 19.49
CA ILE A 30 7.23 -11.23 18.18
C ILE A 30 5.72 -11.33 18.38
N ASP A 31 4.91 -10.71 17.50
CA ASP A 31 3.44 -10.70 17.52
C ASP A 31 2.80 -10.09 18.78
N HIS A 32 3.59 -9.67 19.78
CA HIS A 32 3.14 -9.22 21.08
C HIS A 32 4.01 -8.08 21.64
N GLY A 33 3.50 -7.43 22.68
CA GLY A 33 4.20 -6.37 23.40
C GLY A 33 3.88 -4.97 22.90
N LYS A 34 4.16 -3.98 23.76
CA LYS A 34 3.83 -2.56 23.48
C LYS A 34 4.57 -2.02 22.26
N ASP A 35 5.83 -2.40 22.08
CA ASP A 35 6.65 -1.90 20.96
C ASP A 35 6.11 -2.35 19.60
N ALA A 36 5.64 -3.59 19.47
CA ALA A 36 5.04 -4.10 18.25
C ALA A 36 3.75 -3.33 17.89
N TRP A 37 2.90 -3.07 18.89
CA TRP A 37 1.67 -2.32 18.67
C TRP A 37 1.88 -0.84 18.40
N PHE A 38 2.88 -0.22 19.03
CA PHE A 38 3.28 1.17 18.69
C PHE A 38 3.88 1.27 17.30
N PHE A 39 4.68 0.28 16.89
CA PHE A 39 5.17 0.18 15.52
C PHE A 39 3.99 0.08 14.53
N LEU A 40 3.03 -0.82 14.78
CA LEU A 40 1.86 -1.01 13.92
C LEU A 40 0.99 0.26 13.85
N ALA A 41 0.76 0.92 14.99
CA ALA A 41 0.03 2.19 15.03
C ALA A 41 0.76 3.29 14.23
N ALA A 42 2.08 3.35 14.33
CA ALA A 42 2.88 4.27 13.51
C ALA A 42 2.74 3.96 12.01
N CYS A 43 2.80 2.69 11.61
CA CYS A 43 2.60 2.26 10.24
C CYS A 43 1.19 2.63 9.72
N PHE A 44 0.16 2.43 10.53
CA PHE A 44 -1.23 2.80 10.20
C PHE A 44 -1.37 4.31 9.92
N VAL A 45 -0.81 5.16 10.80
CA VAL A 45 -0.90 6.61 10.63
C VAL A 45 -0.07 7.09 9.44
N MET A 46 1.13 6.52 9.25
CA MET A 46 1.95 6.81 8.07
C MET A 46 1.20 6.48 6.78
N GLU A 47 0.59 5.30 6.72
CA GLU A 47 -0.21 4.85 5.59
C GLU A 47 -1.41 5.77 5.34
N ALA A 48 -2.14 6.14 6.39
CA ALA A 48 -3.31 7.02 6.30
C ALA A 48 -2.98 8.40 5.75
N LEU A 49 -1.84 8.97 6.13
CA LEU A 49 -1.45 10.33 5.71
C LEU A 49 -0.75 10.33 4.35
N VAL A 50 0.12 9.37 4.08
CA VAL A 50 0.91 9.31 2.84
C VAL A 50 0.03 8.89 1.67
N TRP A 51 -0.63 7.73 1.77
CA TRP A 51 -1.51 7.23 0.72
C TRP A 51 -2.86 7.93 0.68
N GLY A 52 -3.43 8.28 1.85
CA GLY A 52 -4.69 9.00 1.92
C GLY A 52 -4.66 10.32 1.16
N PHE A 53 -3.55 11.06 1.17
CA PHE A 53 -3.41 12.27 0.38
C PHE A 53 -3.37 11.98 -1.14
N ALA A 54 -2.64 10.94 -1.55
CA ALA A 54 -2.62 10.53 -2.95
C ALA A 54 -4.01 10.14 -3.46
N PHE A 55 -4.81 9.42 -2.65
CA PHE A 55 -6.20 9.09 -2.97
C PHE A 55 -7.15 10.30 -2.93
N THR A 56 -6.76 11.39 -2.28
CA THR A 56 -7.52 12.65 -2.24
C THR A 56 -7.36 13.49 -3.50
N TYR A 57 -6.48 13.08 -4.42
CA TYR A 57 -6.13 13.91 -5.59
C TYR A 57 -7.32 14.31 -6.45
N GLY A 58 -8.38 13.50 -6.54
CA GLY A 58 -9.60 13.85 -7.28
C GLY A 58 -10.20 15.21 -6.86
N VAL A 59 -10.19 15.53 -5.57
CA VAL A 59 -10.67 16.81 -5.05
C VAL A 59 -9.78 17.97 -5.54
N PHE A 60 -8.47 17.77 -5.56
CA PHE A 60 -7.54 18.75 -6.11
C PHE A 60 -7.70 18.93 -7.62
N GLN A 61 -7.92 17.85 -8.35
CA GLN A 61 -8.14 17.87 -9.80
C GLN A 61 -9.36 18.71 -10.14
N ASP A 62 -10.48 18.48 -9.45
CA ASP A 62 -11.72 19.25 -9.64
C ASP A 62 -11.46 20.72 -9.33
N TYR A 63 -10.82 21.04 -8.22
CA TYR A 63 -10.50 22.40 -7.83
C TYR A 63 -9.55 23.08 -8.83
N TYR A 64 -8.47 22.43 -9.27
CA TYR A 64 -7.51 22.99 -10.22
C TYR A 64 -8.16 23.26 -11.58
N SER A 65 -9.12 22.45 -12.01
CA SER A 65 -9.85 22.66 -13.26
C SER A 65 -10.68 23.94 -13.27
N THR A 66 -11.08 24.45 -12.10
CA THR A 66 -11.82 25.72 -11.98
C THR A 66 -10.92 26.97 -12.00
N LEU A 67 -9.60 26.80 -11.78
CA LEU A 67 -8.69 27.92 -11.69
C LEU A 67 -8.23 28.39 -13.08
N PRO A 68 -8.38 29.71 -13.42
CA PRO A 68 -7.98 30.22 -14.75
C PRO A 68 -6.52 29.95 -15.13
N MET A 69 -5.62 29.85 -14.12
CA MET A 69 -4.20 29.60 -14.34
C MET A 69 -3.89 28.17 -14.79
N PHE A 70 -4.81 27.21 -14.58
CA PHE A 70 -4.63 25.80 -14.95
C PHE A 70 -5.69 25.31 -15.95
N GLN A 71 -6.75 26.08 -16.21
CA GLN A 71 -7.94 25.68 -16.98
C GLN A 71 -7.64 25.26 -18.43
N ASN A 72 -6.57 25.77 -19.03
CA ASN A 72 -6.18 25.42 -20.41
C ASN A 72 -5.22 24.21 -20.48
N SER A 73 -5.01 23.50 -19.37
CA SER A 73 -4.09 22.38 -19.32
C SER A 73 -4.84 21.04 -19.30
N ASN A 74 -4.68 20.27 -20.35
CA ASN A 74 -5.20 18.88 -20.42
C ASN A 74 -4.42 17.92 -19.50
N ASN A 75 -3.41 18.42 -18.77
CA ASN A 75 -2.45 17.59 -18.04
C ASN A 75 -2.68 17.54 -16.53
N ILE A 76 -3.80 18.08 -16.03
CA ILE A 76 -4.08 18.13 -14.58
C ILE A 76 -4.17 16.72 -14.00
N ALA A 77 -4.83 15.78 -14.69
CA ALA A 77 -4.96 14.39 -14.25
C ALA A 77 -3.60 13.67 -14.10
N ILE A 78 -2.59 14.09 -14.86
CA ILE A 78 -1.23 13.51 -14.80
C ILE A 78 -0.60 13.66 -13.41
N ILE A 79 -0.94 14.70 -12.64
CA ILE A 79 -0.40 14.93 -11.30
C ILE A 79 -0.75 13.76 -10.38
N GLY A 80 -2.02 13.36 -10.34
CA GLY A 80 -2.48 12.24 -9.51
C GLY A 80 -1.96 10.89 -10.02
N THR A 81 -1.96 10.69 -11.35
CA THR A 81 -1.42 9.48 -11.97
C THR A 81 0.07 9.32 -11.67
N CYS A 82 0.86 10.41 -11.74
CA CYS A 82 2.27 10.40 -11.35
C CYS A 82 2.42 10.11 -9.86
N ALA A 83 1.63 10.76 -9.00
CA ALA A 83 1.71 10.55 -7.56
C ALA A 83 1.51 9.07 -7.20
N MET A 84 0.40 8.48 -7.62
CA MET A 84 0.10 7.07 -7.30
C MET A 84 0.97 6.09 -8.08
N GLY A 85 1.19 6.32 -9.38
CA GLY A 85 1.97 5.43 -10.23
C GLY A 85 3.42 5.31 -9.78
N ILE A 86 4.08 6.42 -9.47
CA ILE A 86 5.47 6.40 -8.98
C ILE A 86 5.55 5.71 -7.62
N MET A 87 4.63 6.02 -6.67
CA MET A 87 4.62 5.38 -5.35
C MET A 87 4.51 3.85 -5.40
N TYR A 88 3.89 3.30 -6.42
CA TYR A 88 3.84 1.87 -6.63
C TYR A 88 5.07 1.33 -7.39
N LEU A 89 5.47 2.01 -8.47
CA LEU A 89 6.49 1.51 -9.40
C LEU A 89 7.91 1.62 -8.85
N ASP A 90 8.21 2.57 -7.98
CA ASP A 90 9.55 2.77 -7.44
C ASP A 90 9.89 1.85 -6.26
N LEU A 91 8.91 1.13 -5.69
CA LEU A 91 9.13 0.25 -4.52
C LEU A 91 10.24 -0.80 -4.71
N PRO A 92 10.35 -1.50 -5.85
CA PRO A 92 11.45 -2.44 -6.05
C PRO A 92 12.83 -1.78 -5.93
N ILE A 93 12.95 -0.52 -6.38
CA ILE A 93 14.18 0.26 -6.30
C ILE A 93 14.44 0.70 -4.86
N ILE A 94 13.44 1.27 -4.20
CA ILE A 94 13.55 1.75 -2.82
C ILE A 94 13.84 0.61 -1.85
N PHE A 95 13.17 -0.54 -2.00
CA PHE A 95 13.42 -1.71 -1.17
C PHE A 95 14.83 -2.27 -1.37
N THR A 96 15.31 -2.34 -2.62
CA THR A 96 16.69 -2.72 -2.92
C THR A 96 17.69 -1.78 -2.23
N LEU A 97 17.42 -0.47 -2.25
CA LEU A 97 18.26 0.53 -1.60
C LEU A 97 18.27 0.35 -0.08
N TYR A 98 17.13 0.21 0.57
CA TYR A 98 17.04 0.02 2.03
C TYR A 98 17.63 -1.31 2.50
N ARG A 99 17.58 -2.34 1.69
CA ARG A 99 18.23 -3.62 1.98
C ARG A 99 19.75 -3.55 1.84
N THR A 100 20.23 -2.80 0.85
CA THR A 100 21.66 -2.56 0.68
C THR A 100 22.23 -1.73 1.83
N TYR A 101 21.44 -0.78 2.33
CA TYR A 101 21.86 0.17 3.36
C TYR A 101 20.92 0.18 4.57
N PRO A 102 20.79 -0.92 5.34
CA PRO A 102 19.81 -1.06 6.40
C PRO A 102 20.00 -0.06 7.55
N HIS A 103 21.21 0.45 7.75
CA HIS A 103 21.49 1.46 8.78
C HIS A 103 20.81 2.80 8.50
N TYR A 104 20.48 3.09 7.24
CA TYR A 104 19.88 4.35 6.83
C TYR A 104 18.34 4.30 6.75
N GLN A 105 17.70 3.19 7.07
CA GLN A 105 16.23 3.06 6.97
C GLN A 105 15.49 4.15 7.75
N ARG A 106 15.92 4.42 8.98
CA ARG A 106 15.29 5.45 9.81
C ARG A 106 15.56 6.86 9.30
N LEU A 107 16.80 7.15 8.90
CA LEU A 107 17.18 8.42 8.30
C LEU A 107 16.42 8.62 6.98
N GLY A 108 16.34 7.59 6.16
CA GLY A 108 15.57 7.61 4.92
C GLY A 108 14.09 7.91 5.16
N CYS A 109 13.45 7.27 6.15
CA CYS A 109 12.08 7.59 6.53
C CYS A 109 11.92 9.08 6.87
N ALA A 110 12.81 9.63 7.71
CA ALA A 110 12.78 11.06 8.07
C ALA A 110 12.98 11.98 6.86
N LEU A 111 13.92 11.64 5.97
CA LEU A 111 14.17 12.38 4.73
C LEU A 111 12.98 12.29 3.77
N GLY A 112 12.33 11.13 3.68
CA GLY A 112 11.10 10.96 2.90
C GLY A 112 9.97 11.86 3.39
N VAL A 113 9.72 11.89 4.71
CA VAL A 113 8.75 12.80 5.32
C VAL A 113 9.08 14.26 5.02
N LEU A 114 10.34 14.65 5.17
CA LEU A 114 10.78 16.02 4.86
C LEU A 114 10.57 16.34 3.37
N THR A 115 10.91 15.42 2.47
CA THR A 115 10.72 15.59 1.03
C THR A 115 9.25 15.79 0.68
N MET A 116 8.33 15.00 1.27
CA MET A 116 6.89 15.20 1.07
C MET A 116 6.43 16.58 1.54
N CYS A 117 6.84 17.00 2.74
CA CYS A 117 6.43 18.29 3.28
C CYS A 117 6.96 19.46 2.45
N LEU A 118 8.23 19.39 2.01
CA LEU A 118 8.84 20.38 1.12
C LEU A 118 8.14 20.40 -0.24
N SER A 119 7.82 19.25 -0.78
CA SER A 119 7.10 19.08 -2.03
C SER A 119 5.73 19.79 -1.99
N LEU A 120 4.94 19.60 -0.94
CA LEU A 120 3.65 20.27 -0.74
C LEU A 120 3.84 21.78 -0.55
N GLY A 121 4.86 22.19 0.19
CA GLY A 121 5.23 23.59 0.34
C GLY A 121 5.55 24.25 -1.00
N LEU A 122 6.35 23.59 -1.84
CA LEU A 122 6.68 24.04 -3.19
C LEU A 122 5.45 24.04 -4.11
N SER A 123 4.60 23.02 -4.01
CA SER A 123 3.33 22.95 -4.77
C SER A 123 2.44 24.15 -4.48
N SER A 124 2.47 24.67 -3.26
CA SER A 124 1.70 25.89 -2.88
C SER A 124 2.16 27.15 -3.61
N LEU A 125 3.37 27.14 -4.18
CA LEU A 125 3.93 28.27 -4.93
C LEU A 125 3.75 28.09 -6.45
N SER A 126 3.17 26.99 -6.89
CA SER A 126 3.02 26.66 -8.31
C SER A 126 2.14 27.68 -9.04
N THR A 127 2.56 28.00 -10.26
CA THR A 127 1.85 28.88 -11.18
C THR A 127 1.51 28.19 -12.50
N THR A 128 2.05 27.00 -12.75
CA THR A 128 1.80 26.19 -13.93
C THR A 128 1.51 24.75 -13.54
N THR A 129 0.80 24.01 -14.39
CA THR A 129 0.53 22.58 -14.20
C THR A 129 1.81 21.76 -14.15
N THR A 130 2.84 22.12 -14.92
CA THR A 130 4.15 21.46 -14.89
C THR A 130 4.81 21.55 -13.50
N HIS A 131 4.71 22.71 -12.83
CA HIS A 131 5.20 22.84 -11.45
C HIS A 131 4.49 21.87 -10.49
N LEU A 132 3.17 21.71 -10.63
CA LEU A 132 2.39 20.77 -9.83
C LEU A 132 2.74 19.31 -10.14
N ILE A 133 2.94 18.95 -11.44
CA ILE A 133 3.37 17.59 -11.81
C ILE A 133 4.70 17.25 -11.14
N ILE A 134 5.67 18.15 -11.19
CA ILE A 134 6.99 17.93 -10.62
C ILE A 134 6.91 17.88 -9.09
N SER A 135 6.28 18.86 -8.46
CA SER A 135 6.24 18.97 -7.01
C SER A 135 5.22 18.00 -6.40
N GLN A 136 3.92 18.14 -6.66
CA GLN A 136 2.86 17.37 -6.03
C GLN A 136 2.75 15.93 -6.59
N GLY A 137 3.11 15.74 -7.88
CA GLY A 137 3.14 14.42 -8.51
C GLY A 137 4.42 13.66 -8.17
N ILE A 138 5.56 14.08 -8.70
CA ILE A 138 6.81 13.31 -8.70
C ILE A 138 7.51 13.36 -7.33
N PHE A 139 7.84 14.56 -6.83
CA PHE A 139 8.60 14.67 -5.58
C PHE A 139 7.82 14.21 -4.37
N TYR A 140 6.49 14.45 -4.33
CA TYR A 140 5.65 13.90 -3.29
C TYR A 140 5.67 12.37 -3.30
N ALA A 141 5.53 11.74 -4.47
CA ALA A 141 5.54 10.30 -4.61
C ALA A 141 6.86 9.67 -4.15
N ILE A 142 7.99 10.18 -4.63
CA ILE A 142 9.32 9.69 -4.23
C ILE A 142 9.52 9.84 -2.72
N GLY A 143 9.16 11.00 -2.15
CA GLY A 143 9.21 11.23 -0.72
C GLY A 143 8.31 10.26 0.07
N GLY A 144 7.11 10.02 -0.43
CA GLY A 144 6.14 9.09 0.14
C GLY A 144 6.66 7.66 0.17
N SER A 145 7.14 7.16 -0.97
CA SER A 145 7.71 5.80 -1.07
C SER A 145 8.89 5.60 -0.14
N ILE A 146 9.80 6.58 -0.07
CA ILE A 146 10.94 6.54 0.85
C ILE A 146 10.46 6.54 2.31
N ALA A 147 9.46 7.36 2.65
CA ALA A 147 8.96 7.48 4.01
C ALA A 147 8.28 6.20 4.52
N TYR A 148 7.42 5.58 3.70
CA TYR A 148 6.59 4.48 4.16
C TYR A 148 7.20 3.08 3.93
N SER A 149 8.18 2.94 3.05
CA SER A 149 8.84 1.65 2.76
C SER A 149 9.38 0.94 4.01
N PRO A 150 9.98 1.62 5.01
CA PRO A 150 10.41 0.97 6.24
C PRO A 150 9.26 0.35 7.04
N CYS A 151 8.04 0.87 6.95
CA CYS A 151 6.86 0.29 7.60
C CYS A 151 6.60 -1.13 7.07
N ILE A 152 6.75 -1.33 5.76
CA ILE A 152 6.58 -2.63 5.12
C ILE A 152 7.76 -3.56 5.40
N LEU A 153 8.98 -3.07 5.18
CA LEU A 153 10.20 -3.87 5.33
C LEU A 153 10.41 -4.40 6.74
N LEU A 154 9.99 -3.64 7.76
CA LEU A 154 10.15 -4.01 9.15
C LEU A 154 8.94 -4.76 9.71
N MET A 155 7.84 -4.88 8.94
CA MET A 155 6.64 -5.58 9.39
C MET A 155 6.94 -7.04 9.74
N GLU A 156 7.76 -7.70 8.94
CA GLU A 156 8.17 -9.09 9.16
C GLU A 156 9.10 -9.28 10.37
N ASP A 157 9.78 -8.23 10.81
CA ASP A 157 10.59 -8.26 12.04
C ASP A 157 9.70 -8.31 13.30
N TRP A 158 8.53 -7.67 13.25
CA TRP A 158 7.63 -7.51 14.39
C TRP A 158 6.48 -8.51 14.42
N PHE A 159 6.01 -8.97 13.25
CA PHE A 159 4.86 -9.86 13.12
C PHE A 159 5.21 -11.07 12.24
N ASP A 160 4.95 -12.27 12.77
CA ASP A 160 5.15 -13.54 12.07
C ASP A 160 3.83 -14.31 11.91
N GLN A 161 3.21 -14.75 13.00
CA GLN A 161 1.94 -15.50 12.96
C GLN A 161 0.74 -14.61 12.62
N ARG A 162 0.81 -13.30 12.96
CA ARG A 162 -0.23 -12.31 12.69
C ARG A 162 0.17 -11.32 11.61
N ARG A 163 1.02 -11.74 10.69
CA ARG A 163 1.55 -10.88 9.63
C ARG A 163 0.45 -10.31 8.73
N GLY A 164 -0.47 -11.14 8.27
CA GLY A 164 -1.60 -10.71 7.46
C GLY A 164 -2.50 -9.72 8.18
N PHE A 165 -2.81 -9.98 9.46
CA PHE A 165 -3.55 -9.05 10.29
C PHE A 165 -2.83 -7.69 10.41
N ALA A 166 -1.52 -7.70 10.65
CA ALA A 166 -0.73 -6.47 10.80
C ALA A 166 -0.71 -5.64 9.49
N PHE A 167 -0.52 -6.28 8.35
CA PHE A 167 -0.66 -5.62 7.05
C PHE A 167 -2.07 -5.10 6.80
N GLY A 168 -3.11 -5.88 7.15
CA GLY A 168 -4.50 -5.47 7.05
C GLY A 168 -4.82 -4.22 7.88
N VAL A 169 -4.31 -4.16 9.11
CA VAL A 169 -4.42 -2.96 9.95
C VAL A 169 -3.67 -1.77 9.34
N MET A 170 -2.46 -1.97 8.83
CA MET A 170 -1.70 -0.90 8.16
C MET A 170 -2.50 -0.33 6.97
N TRP A 171 -3.00 -1.17 6.06
CA TRP A 171 -3.76 -0.71 4.88
C TRP A 171 -5.15 -0.15 5.21
N ALA A 172 -5.72 -0.53 6.36
CA ALA A 172 -6.92 0.15 6.87
C ALA A 172 -6.67 1.66 7.06
N GLY A 173 -5.42 2.07 7.29
CA GLY A 173 -4.99 3.47 7.30
C GLY A 173 -5.29 4.18 5.98
N THR A 174 -4.97 3.56 4.83
CA THR A 174 -5.29 4.12 3.51
C THR A 174 -6.79 4.38 3.35
N GLY A 175 -7.63 3.40 3.71
CA GLY A 175 -9.08 3.54 3.65
C GLY A 175 -9.59 4.67 4.55
N LEU A 176 -9.08 4.77 5.79
CA LEU A 176 -9.44 5.85 6.70
C LEU A 176 -9.00 7.23 6.17
N GLY A 177 -7.77 7.32 5.66
CA GLY A 177 -7.26 8.53 5.00
C GLY A 177 -8.10 8.92 3.79
N GLY A 178 -8.43 7.96 2.92
CA GLY A 178 -9.28 8.15 1.75
C GLY A 178 -10.74 8.50 2.07
N ALA A 179 -11.22 8.24 3.28
CA ALA A 179 -12.54 8.68 3.73
C ALA A 179 -12.51 10.10 4.32
N ILE A 180 -11.49 10.44 5.10
CA ILE A 180 -11.45 11.70 5.87
C ILE A 180 -10.79 12.84 5.07
N LEU A 181 -9.65 12.57 4.42
CA LEU A 181 -8.85 13.62 3.80
C LEU A 181 -9.56 14.35 2.65
N PRO A 182 -10.35 13.68 1.77
CA PRO A 182 -11.11 14.39 0.74
C PRO A 182 -12.03 15.46 1.31
N ILE A 183 -12.79 15.15 2.37
CA ILE A 183 -13.73 16.09 3.03
C ILE A 183 -12.97 17.28 3.62
N VAL A 184 -11.88 17.00 4.31
CA VAL A 184 -11.04 18.04 4.93
C VAL A 184 -10.43 18.93 3.86
N MET A 185 -9.89 18.32 2.78
CA MET A 185 -9.24 19.08 1.71
C MET A 185 -10.24 19.89 0.89
N GLU A 186 -11.42 19.36 0.56
CA GLU A 186 -12.50 20.10 -0.09
C GLU A 186 -12.86 21.36 0.70
N THR A 187 -13.10 21.19 2.00
CA THR A 187 -13.42 22.32 2.90
C THR A 187 -12.30 23.37 2.96
N LEU A 188 -11.03 22.92 2.97
CA LEU A 188 -9.88 23.83 3.01
C LEU A 188 -9.68 24.53 1.65
N LEU A 189 -9.88 23.85 0.55
CA LEU A 189 -9.75 24.39 -0.80
C LEU A 189 -10.81 25.46 -1.05
N ASP A 190 -12.06 25.20 -0.66
CA ASP A 190 -13.17 26.13 -0.86
C ASP A 190 -13.03 27.40 0.00
N ARG A 191 -12.55 27.26 1.25
CA ARG A 191 -12.46 28.39 2.17
C ARG A 191 -11.17 29.21 2.04
N TYR A 192 -10.05 28.55 1.78
CA TYR A 192 -8.72 29.16 1.88
C TYR A 192 -7.88 29.04 0.59
N GLY A 193 -8.36 28.30 -0.38
CA GLY A 193 -7.65 28.04 -1.63
C GLY A 193 -6.49 27.04 -1.48
N PHE A 194 -5.98 26.54 -2.61
CA PHE A 194 -4.99 25.46 -2.64
C PHE A 194 -3.66 25.83 -1.97
N ARG A 195 -3.23 27.08 -2.01
CA ARG A 195 -1.96 27.52 -1.46
C ARG A 195 -1.91 27.35 0.06
N ILE A 196 -2.99 27.74 0.75
CA ILE A 196 -3.10 27.63 2.21
C ILE A 196 -3.39 26.17 2.58
N ALA A 197 -4.26 25.49 1.83
CA ALA A 197 -4.59 24.08 2.06
C ALA A 197 -3.35 23.19 2.01
N LEU A 198 -2.49 23.33 0.97
CA LEU A 198 -1.26 22.54 0.83
C LEU A 198 -0.23 22.85 1.93
N ARG A 199 -0.04 24.13 2.30
CA ARG A 199 0.86 24.51 3.40
C ARG A 199 0.36 23.98 4.73
N GLY A 200 -0.94 24.13 5.00
CA GLY A 200 -1.57 23.61 6.21
C GLY A 200 -1.41 22.10 6.32
N PHE A 201 -1.68 21.37 5.22
CA PHE A 201 -1.49 19.93 5.20
C PHE A 201 -0.03 19.52 5.35
N ALA A 202 0.92 20.23 4.74
CA ALA A 202 2.35 19.97 4.93
C ALA A 202 2.77 20.06 6.39
N VAL A 203 2.25 21.06 7.14
CA VAL A 203 2.51 21.20 8.58
C VAL A 203 1.87 20.06 9.37
N VAL A 204 0.60 19.73 9.09
CA VAL A 204 -0.11 18.61 9.75
C VAL A 204 0.61 17.29 9.46
N LEU A 205 0.99 17.04 8.21
CA LEU A 205 1.75 15.87 7.80
C LEU A 205 3.05 15.76 8.61
N PHE A 206 3.83 16.85 8.69
CA PHE A 206 5.08 16.86 9.44
C PHE A 206 4.86 16.60 10.94
N VAL A 207 3.94 17.32 11.57
CA VAL A 207 3.67 17.22 13.02
C VAL A 207 3.20 15.82 13.40
N LEU A 208 2.38 15.18 12.56
CA LEU A 208 1.87 13.84 12.84
C LEU A 208 2.87 12.73 12.49
N THR A 209 3.64 12.86 11.39
CA THR A 209 4.51 11.78 10.94
C THR A 209 5.93 11.84 11.52
N ALA A 210 6.49 13.02 11.79
CA ALA A 210 7.85 13.14 12.32
C ALA A 210 8.07 12.40 13.66
N PRO A 211 7.15 12.47 14.65
CA PRO A 211 7.28 11.69 15.87
C PRO A 211 7.20 10.17 15.63
N LEU A 212 6.43 9.74 14.59
CA LEU A 212 6.24 8.32 14.29
C LEU A 212 7.50 7.65 13.77
N VAL A 213 8.41 8.40 13.14
CA VAL A 213 9.73 7.90 12.71
C VAL A 213 10.51 7.28 13.89
N TRP A 214 10.23 7.72 15.13
CA TRP A 214 10.83 7.12 16.31
C TRP A 214 10.38 5.68 16.55
N PHE A 215 9.14 5.37 16.24
CA PHE A 215 8.55 4.03 16.43
C PHE A 215 8.83 3.11 15.25
N VAL A 216 9.12 3.64 14.05
CA VAL A 216 9.52 2.87 12.87
C VAL A 216 10.99 2.46 13.00
N LYS A 217 11.23 1.39 13.76
CA LYS A 217 12.57 0.86 14.07
C LYS A 217 12.59 -0.67 13.91
N PRO A 218 13.72 -1.26 13.51
CA PRO A 218 13.86 -2.72 13.49
C PRO A 218 13.77 -3.30 14.92
N ARG A 219 13.15 -4.47 15.05
CA ARG A 219 13.08 -5.20 16.32
C ARG A 219 14.46 -5.62 16.81
N VAL A 220 15.32 -6.08 15.88
CA VAL A 220 16.70 -6.43 16.15
C VAL A 220 17.62 -5.31 15.66
N PRO A 221 18.35 -4.63 16.55
CA PRO A 221 19.28 -3.57 16.14
C PRO A 221 20.32 -4.10 15.13
N PRO A 222 20.68 -3.30 14.10
CA PRO A 222 21.64 -3.72 13.08
C PRO A 222 23.00 -4.17 13.65
N ALA A 223 23.43 -3.58 14.76
CA ALA A 223 24.67 -3.95 15.46
C ALA A 223 24.65 -5.39 15.99
N LEU A 224 23.51 -5.90 16.44
CA LEU A 224 23.36 -7.28 16.93
C LEU A 224 23.24 -8.28 15.77
N ARG A 225 22.76 -7.86 14.62
CA ARG A 225 22.72 -8.69 13.40
C ARG A 225 24.13 -9.02 12.87
N SER A 226 25.13 -8.19 13.16
CA SER A 226 26.51 -8.37 12.69
C SER A 226 27.40 -9.21 13.62
N THR A 227 27.04 -9.36 14.90
CA THR A 227 27.93 -9.98 15.91
C THR A 227 27.70 -11.46 16.15
N GLY A 228 26.71 -12.10 15.51
CA GLY A 228 26.49 -13.56 15.61
C GLY A 228 26.28 -14.10 17.02
N VAL A 229 25.87 -13.25 17.97
CA VAL A 229 25.63 -13.65 19.37
C VAL A 229 24.34 -14.47 19.41
N ASP A 230 24.52 -15.72 19.87
CA ASP A 230 23.49 -16.71 20.18
C ASP A 230 22.74 -17.36 19.03
N GLY A 231 23.36 -18.34 18.34
CA GLY A 231 22.66 -19.49 17.73
C GLY A 231 21.60 -19.20 16.68
N VAL A 232 21.16 -17.97 16.58
CA VAL A 232 20.29 -17.46 15.54
C VAL A 232 21.19 -16.89 14.44
N VAL A 233 21.51 -17.74 13.49
CA VAL A 233 22.01 -17.31 12.18
C VAL A 233 20.91 -16.52 11.51
N GLN A 234 20.68 -15.29 11.98
CA GLN A 234 19.95 -14.34 11.18
C GLN A 234 20.91 -13.88 10.10
N GLN A 235 20.68 -14.42 8.91
CA GLN A 235 21.35 -14.06 7.69
C GLN A 235 21.68 -12.56 7.70
N GLN A 236 22.97 -12.24 7.65
CA GLN A 236 23.41 -10.97 7.11
C GLN A 236 22.52 -10.70 5.90
N ALA A 237 21.80 -9.57 5.91
CA ALA A 237 21.06 -9.18 4.74
C ALA A 237 22.01 -9.29 3.54
N PRO A 238 21.80 -10.25 2.65
CA PRO A 238 22.72 -10.43 1.55
C PRO A 238 22.72 -9.14 0.74
N ARG A 239 23.88 -8.70 0.32
CA ARG A 239 23.93 -7.65 -0.71
C ARG A 239 23.01 -8.09 -1.84
N PRO A 240 22.12 -7.22 -2.35
CA PRO A 240 21.19 -7.60 -3.40
C PRO A 240 21.98 -8.19 -4.55
N ARG A 241 21.89 -9.51 -4.70
CA ARG A 241 22.49 -10.22 -5.81
C ARG A 241 21.46 -10.28 -6.92
N LEU A 242 21.85 -10.11 -8.16
CA LEU A 242 20.99 -10.33 -9.33
C LEU A 242 20.23 -11.66 -9.26
N LYS A 243 20.76 -12.65 -8.50
CA LYS A 243 20.09 -13.92 -8.20
C LYS A 243 18.76 -13.77 -7.44
N GLU A 244 18.61 -12.73 -6.61
CA GLU A 244 17.41 -12.50 -5.81
C GLU A 244 16.24 -11.95 -6.63
N ILE A 245 16.52 -11.31 -7.76
CA ILE A 245 15.52 -10.82 -8.71
C ILE A 245 15.18 -11.92 -9.76
N ARG A 246 15.96 -12.99 -9.79
CA ARG A 246 15.77 -14.06 -10.77
C ARG A 246 14.37 -14.69 -10.70
N PHE A 247 13.77 -14.76 -9.51
CA PHE A 247 12.41 -15.31 -9.34
C PHE A 247 11.36 -14.59 -10.22
N LEU A 248 11.58 -13.31 -10.54
CA LEU A 248 10.71 -12.54 -11.43
C LEU A 248 10.50 -13.18 -12.79
N TRP A 249 11.49 -13.93 -13.25
CA TRP A 249 11.49 -14.57 -14.59
C TRP A 249 11.41 -16.09 -14.53
N THR A 250 11.70 -16.68 -13.36
CA THR A 250 11.82 -18.14 -13.23
C THR A 250 10.72 -18.76 -12.37
N SER A 251 10.10 -18.01 -11.48
CA SER A 251 9.04 -18.51 -10.61
C SER A 251 7.68 -18.42 -11.31
N GLY A 252 7.21 -19.54 -11.87
CA GLY A 252 5.86 -19.61 -12.45
C GLY A 252 4.76 -19.24 -11.46
N THR A 253 4.96 -19.58 -10.18
CA THR A 253 4.02 -19.21 -9.10
C THR A 253 3.92 -17.70 -8.94
N PHE A 254 5.06 -16.99 -8.90
CA PHE A 254 5.06 -15.53 -8.82
C PHE A 254 4.40 -14.91 -10.06
N LEU A 255 4.82 -15.33 -11.25
CA LEU A 255 4.29 -14.78 -12.52
C LEU A 255 2.77 -14.93 -12.64
N LEU A 256 2.21 -16.05 -12.17
CA LEU A 256 0.77 -16.27 -12.17
C LEU A 256 0.04 -15.35 -11.18
N PHE A 257 0.53 -15.23 -9.95
CA PHE A 257 -0.06 -14.30 -8.99
C PHE A 257 0.04 -12.86 -9.45
N GLU A 258 1.17 -12.46 -10.04
CA GLU A 258 1.40 -11.13 -10.56
C GLU A 258 0.48 -10.80 -11.73
N LEU A 259 0.30 -11.73 -12.67
CA LEU A 259 -0.64 -11.58 -13.78
C LEU A 259 -2.07 -11.32 -13.28
N PHE A 260 -2.55 -12.13 -12.33
CA PHE A 260 -3.89 -11.95 -11.77
C PHE A 260 -4.01 -10.66 -10.95
N ASN A 261 -2.96 -10.28 -10.23
CA ASN A 261 -2.86 -9.02 -9.51
C ASN A 261 -2.95 -7.80 -10.44
N MET A 262 -2.23 -7.83 -11.57
CA MET A 262 -2.29 -6.77 -12.58
C MET A 262 -3.67 -6.66 -13.23
N ILE A 263 -4.28 -7.78 -13.61
CA ILE A 263 -5.61 -7.79 -14.24
C ILE A 263 -6.66 -7.26 -13.27
N GLU A 264 -6.65 -7.69 -12.01
CA GLU A 264 -7.55 -7.17 -10.98
C GLU A 264 -7.36 -5.66 -10.80
N ALA A 265 -6.11 -5.20 -10.73
CA ALA A 265 -5.78 -3.82 -10.49
C ALA A 265 -6.29 -2.86 -11.58
N VAL A 266 -6.30 -3.29 -12.86
CA VAL A 266 -6.83 -2.47 -13.97
C VAL A 266 -8.31 -2.14 -13.77
N GLY A 267 -9.11 -3.08 -13.22
CA GLY A 267 -10.53 -2.86 -12.95
C GLY A 267 -10.80 -2.24 -11.57
N TYR A 268 -9.93 -2.48 -10.59
CA TYR A 268 -10.13 -2.10 -9.20
C TYR A 268 -10.36 -0.60 -8.99
N PHE A 269 -9.60 0.24 -9.68
CA PHE A 269 -9.63 1.69 -9.48
C PHE A 269 -10.85 2.36 -10.13
N LEU A 270 -11.50 1.69 -11.09
CA LEU A 270 -12.58 2.30 -11.88
C LEU A 270 -13.80 2.72 -11.02
N PRO A 271 -14.35 1.88 -10.11
CA PRO A 271 -15.46 2.31 -9.29
C PRO A 271 -15.14 3.51 -8.40
N SER A 272 -13.95 3.55 -7.79
CA SER A 272 -13.56 4.66 -6.92
C SER A 272 -13.48 6.00 -7.65
N ILE A 273 -13.12 5.97 -8.95
CA ILE A 273 -13.05 7.15 -9.81
C ILE A 273 -14.44 7.58 -10.27
N TYR A 274 -15.29 6.61 -10.67
CA TYR A 274 -16.53 6.90 -11.37
C TYR A 274 -17.81 6.84 -10.52
N LEU A 275 -17.76 6.40 -9.26
CA LEU A 275 -18.92 6.37 -8.36
C LEU A 275 -19.63 7.72 -8.23
N PRO A 276 -18.94 8.87 -8.04
CA PRO A 276 -19.62 10.16 -7.97
C PRO A 276 -20.30 10.54 -9.30
N SER A 277 -19.61 10.37 -10.43
CA SER A 277 -20.18 10.69 -11.75
C SER A 277 -21.31 9.74 -12.13
N TYR A 278 -21.24 8.47 -11.75
CA TYR A 278 -22.33 7.53 -11.90
C TYR A 278 -23.54 7.94 -11.07
N ALA A 279 -23.34 8.37 -9.82
CA ALA A 279 -24.44 8.86 -8.99
C ALA A 279 -25.16 10.05 -9.66
N ARG A 280 -24.42 10.98 -10.26
CA ARG A 280 -25.02 12.08 -11.05
C ARG A 280 -25.80 11.56 -12.26
N ALA A 281 -25.25 10.58 -12.97
CA ALA A 281 -25.91 10.00 -14.16
C ALA A 281 -27.26 9.34 -13.84
N ILE A 282 -27.45 8.78 -12.65
CA ILE A 282 -28.73 8.24 -12.18
C ILE A 282 -29.63 9.29 -11.51
N GLY A 283 -29.31 10.59 -11.65
CA GLY A 283 -30.16 11.70 -11.19
C GLY A 283 -29.96 12.11 -9.73
N VAL A 284 -28.86 11.70 -9.07
CA VAL A 284 -28.56 12.19 -7.72
C VAL A 284 -28.05 13.62 -7.82
N PRO A 285 -28.60 14.57 -7.01
CA PRO A 285 -28.10 15.95 -6.99
C PRO A 285 -26.62 15.99 -6.60
N SER A 286 -25.86 16.85 -7.28
CA SER A 286 -24.44 17.07 -6.96
C SER A 286 -24.27 17.51 -5.50
N GLY A 287 -23.25 17.01 -4.83
CA GLY A 287 -22.90 17.41 -3.49
C GLY A 287 -22.60 16.26 -2.54
N SER A 288 -22.98 16.40 -1.27
CA SER A 288 -22.60 15.47 -0.20
C SER A 288 -23.05 14.02 -0.41
N LEU A 289 -24.17 13.77 -1.13
CA LEU A 289 -24.68 12.43 -1.36
C LEU A 289 -23.84 11.64 -2.38
N GLU A 290 -23.31 12.30 -3.41
CA GLU A 290 -22.41 11.64 -4.36
C GLU A 290 -21.04 11.34 -3.72
N ALA A 291 -20.50 12.28 -2.93
CA ALA A 291 -19.26 12.08 -2.18
C ALA A 291 -19.37 10.93 -1.16
N LEU A 292 -20.56 10.75 -0.57
CA LEU A 292 -20.83 9.68 0.40
C LEU A 292 -20.61 8.28 -0.21
N THR A 293 -20.78 8.10 -1.52
CA THR A 293 -20.48 6.82 -2.19
C THR A 293 -19.03 6.41 -2.02
N VAL A 294 -18.10 7.33 -2.23
CA VAL A 294 -16.65 7.08 -2.07
C VAL A 294 -16.27 6.93 -0.60
N ILE A 295 -16.90 7.71 0.28
CA ILE A 295 -16.68 7.60 1.73
C ILE A 295 -17.10 6.20 2.22
N LEU A 296 -18.28 5.72 1.85
CA LEU A 296 -18.76 4.38 2.20
C LEU A 296 -17.85 3.28 1.65
N PHE A 297 -17.39 3.42 0.41
CA PHE A 297 -16.40 2.52 -0.19
C PHE A 297 -15.11 2.46 0.65
N ASN A 298 -14.54 3.60 1.01
CA ASN A 298 -13.30 3.66 1.79
C ASN A 298 -13.49 3.15 3.23
N VAL A 299 -14.58 3.50 3.90
CA VAL A 299 -14.88 2.99 5.26
C VAL A 299 -15.09 1.47 5.25
N ALA A 300 -15.77 0.94 4.24
CA ALA A 300 -15.92 -0.50 4.09
C ALA A 300 -14.58 -1.19 3.80
N SER A 301 -13.69 -0.55 3.03
CA SER A 301 -12.32 -1.05 2.78
C SER A 301 -11.49 -1.15 4.07
N VAL A 302 -11.65 -0.22 5.02
CA VAL A 302 -11.01 -0.32 6.36
C VAL A 302 -11.36 -1.64 7.02
N VAL A 303 -12.65 -1.96 7.07
CA VAL A 303 -13.14 -3.21 7.69
C VAL A 303 -12.66 -4.43 6.89
N GLY A 304 -12.76 -4.35 5.57
CA GLY A 304 -12.34 -5.40 4.65
C GLY A 304 -10.86 -5.75 4.80
N CYS A 305 -9.97 -4.77 4.85
CA CYS A 305 -8.53 -4.96 5.01
C CYS A 305 -8.20 -5.69 6.32
N VAL A 306 -8.78 -5.27 7.44
CA VAL A 306 -8.52 -5.89 8.75
C VAL A 306 -9.06 -7.32 8.80
N VAL A 307 -10.28 -7.54 8.32
CA VAL A 307 -10.91 -8.88 8.31
C VAL A 307 -10.16 -9.82 7.39
N MET A 308 -9.86 -9.42 6.15
CA MET A 308 -9.11 -10.24 5.20
C MET A 308 -7.69 -10.50 5.70
N GLY A 309 -7.03 -9.49 6.29
CA GLY A 309 -5.73 -9.65 6.92
C GLY A 309 -5.72 -10.69 8.06
N ALA A 310 -6.80 -10.76 8.86
CA ALA A 310 -6.94 -11.80 9.88
C ALA A 310 -7.24 -13.18 9.28
N ILE A 311 -7.98 -13.24 8.19
CA ILE A 311 -8.35 -14.49 7.51
C ILE A 311 -7.13 -15.09 6.80
N ILE A 312 -6.30 -14.28 6.12
CA ILE A 312 -5.12 -14.76 5.37
C ILE A 312 -4.06 -15.42 6.26
N ASP A 313 -4.05 -15.12 7.55
CA ASP A 313 -3.16 -15.78 8.50
C ASP A 313 -3.56 -17.23 8.80
N ARG A 314 -4.81 -17.61 8.50
CA ARG A 314 -5.38 -18.94 8.81
C ARG A 314 -5.77 -19.74 7.59
N TRP A 315 -6.20 -19.06 6.53
CA TRP A 315 -6.73 -19.68 5.33
C TRP A 315 -5.70 -19.69 4.20
N ASP A 316 -5.97 -20.52 3.22
CA ASP A 316 -5.19 -20.59 2.00
C ASP A 316 -5.31 -19.31 1.16
N VAL A 317 -4.18 -18.84 0.60
CA VAL A 317 -4.12 -17.58 -0.15
C VAL A 317 -5.06 -17.56 -1.35
N THR A 318 -5.15 -18.65 -2.11
CA THR A 318 -6.01 -18.68 -3.32
C THR A 318 -7.49 -18.67 -2.94
N THR A 319 -7.85 -19.23 -1.79
CA THR A 319 -9.21 -19.16 -1.23
C THR A 319 -9.55 -17.74 -0.77
N CYS A 320 -8.62 -17.05 -0.11
CA CYS A 320 -8.80 -15.64 0.28
C CYS A 320 -8.98 -14.74 -0.94
N ILE A 321 -8.15 -14.91 -1.96
CA ILE A 321 -8.28 -14.19 -3.24
C ILE A 321 -9.64 -14.48 -3.88
N LEU A 322 -10.08 -15.73 -3.90
CA LEU A 322 -11.39 -16.09 -4.46
C LEU A 322 -12.54 -15.41 -3.71
N VAL A 323 -12.50 -15.39 -2.37
CA VAL A 323 -13.52 -14.71 -1.55
C VAL A 323 -13.58 -13.21 -1.90
N SER A 324 -12.43 -12.55 -1.98
CA SER A 324 -12.33 -11.14 -2.35
C SER A 324 -12.90 -10.89 -3.75
N THR A 325 -12.49 -11.67 -4.74
CA THR A 325 -12.86 -11.47 -6.14
C THR A 325 -14.31 -11.88 -6.45
N VAL A 326 -14.83 -12.96 -5.86
CA VAL A 326 -16.23 -13.35 -6.01
C VAL A 326 -17.14 -12.32 -5.36
N GLY A 327 -16.82 -11.88 -4.13
CA GLY A 327 -17.60 -10.84 -3.45
C GLY A 327 -17.66 -9.52 -4.24
N SER A 328 -16.51 -9.06 -4.76
CA SER A 328 -16.45 -7.87 -5.60
C SER A 328 -17.19 -8.04 -6.92
N THR A 329 -17.06 -9.20 -7.59
CA THR A 329 -17.73 -9.51 -8.87
C THR A 329 -19.25 -9.54 -8.69
N ILE A 330 -19.76 -10.17 -7.63
CA ILE A 330 -21.18 -10.15 -7.27
C ILE A 330 -21.64 -8.70 -7.04
N GLY A 331 -20.87 -7.92 -6.28
CA GLY A 331 -21.12 -6.50 -6.07
C GLY A 331 -21.26 -5.74 -7.39
N VAL A 332 -20.35 -5.93 -8.32
CA VAL A 332 -20.32 -5.24 -9.61
C VAL A 332 -21.50 -5.66 -10.50
N PHE A 333 -21.68 -6.94 -10.75
CA PHE A 333 -22.71 -7.39 -11.71
C PHE A 333 -24.13 -7.32 -11.15
N LEU A 334 -24.34 -7.71 -9.87
CA LEU A 334 -25.69 -7.81 -9.32
C LEU A 334 -26.12 -6.54 -8.57
N ILE A 335 -25.18 -5.77 -8.00
CA ILE A 335 -25.59 -4.57 -7.26
C ILE A 335 -25.36 -3.33 -8.12
N TRP A 336 -24.16 -3.08 -8.62
CA TRP A 336 -23.90 -1.91 -9.45
C TRP A 336 -24.67 -1.96 -10.78
N GLY A 337 -24.61 -3.10 -11.49
CA GLY A 337 -25.29 -3.29 -12.75
C GLY A 337 -26.82 -3.09 -12.68
N PHE A 338 -27.42 -3.25 -11.50
CA PHE A 338 -28.85 -3.01 -11.28
C PHE A 338 -29.16 -1.73 -10.50
N SER A 339 -28.15 -0.93 -10.14
CA SER A 339 -28.32 0.31 -9.39
C SER A 339 -28.85 1.44 -10.28
N VAL A 340 -30.12 1.79 -10.11
CA VAL A 340 -30.78 2.94 -10.76
C VAL A 340 -31.18 4.01 -9.74
N SER A 341 -30.78 3.86 -8.50
CA SER A 341 -31.04 4.79 -7.41
C SER A 341 -29.91 4.76 -6.38
N LEU A 342 -29.91 5.73 -5.48
CA LEU A 342 -28.84 5.94 -4.51
C LEU A 342 -28.71 4.79 -3.49
N GLY A 343 -29.81 4.20 -3.03
CA GLY A 343 -29.80 3.11 -2.04
C GLY A 343 -28.97 1.90 -2.48
N PRO A 344 -29.29 1.24 -3.61
CA PRO A 344 -28.45 0.17 -4.15
C PRO A 344 -27.01 0.58 -4.43
N LEU A 345 -26.77 1.84 -4.85
CA LEU A 345 -25.42 2.34 -5.09
C LEU A 345 -24.59 2.41 -3.79
N PHE A 346 -25.19 2.81 -2.67
CA PHE A 346 -24.54 2.76 -1.36
C PHE A 346 -24.22 1.32 -0.93
N VAL A 347 -25.15 0.39 -1.16
CA VAL A 347 -24.90 -1.04 -0.89
C VAL A 347 -23.76 -1.55 -1.76
N PHE A 348 -23.71 -1.17 -3.03
CA PHE A 348 -22.59 -1.50 -3.91
C PHE A 348 -21.26 -0.95 -3.35
N ALA A 349 -21.21 0.33 -2.99
CA ALA A 349 -20.01 0.96 -2.46
C ALA A 349 -19.49 0.22 -1.22
N ILE A 350 -20.38 -0.19 -0.31
CA ILE A 350 -20.02 -0.96 0.88
C ILE A 350 -19.50 -2.35 0.50
N VAL A 351 -20.23 -3.10 -0.33
CA VAL A 351 -19.85 -4.47 -0.73
C VAL A 351 -18.54 -4.45 -1.50
N TYR A 352 -18.40 -3.56 -2.46
CA TYR A 352 -17.18 -3.44 -3.26
C TYR A 352 -15.98 -3.02 -2.41
N GLY A 353 -16.15 -2.04 -1.52
CA GLY A 353 -15.12 -1.63 -0.58
C GLY A 353 -14.67 -2.77 0.32
N LEU A 354 -15.61 -3.54 0.86
CA LEU A 354 -15.32 -4.66 1.76
C LEU A 354 -14.50 -5.76 1.07
N PHE A 355 -14.86 -6.13 -0.14
CA PHE A 355 -14.23 -7.23 -0.87
C PHE A 355 -13.08 -6.78 -1.77
N ALA A 356 -13.28 -5.86 -2.71
CA ALA A 356 -12.24 -5.39 -3.62
C ALA A 356 -11.16 -4.59 -2.88
N GLY A 357 -11.56 -3.71 -1.95
CA GLY A 357 -10.62 -2.95 -1.13
C GLY A 357 -9.70 -3.80 -0.27
N SER A 358 -10.12 -5.02 0.07
CA SER A 358 -9.33 -5.97 0.87
C SER A 358 -8.39 -6.89 0.05
N TYR A 359 -8.39 -6.80 -1.28
CA TYR A 359 -7.57 -7.68 -2.12
C TYR A 359 -6.07 -7.62 -1.77
N THR A 360 -5.52 -6.44 -1.56
CA THR A 360 -4.11 -6.27 -1.16
C THR A 360 -3.77 -6.96 0.15
N SER A 361 -4.73 -7.12 1.05
CA SER A 361 -4.53 -7.86 2.31
C SER A 361 -4.27 -9.35 2.10
N THR A 362 -4.40 -9.87 0.87
CA THR A 362 -3.99 -11.24 0.51
C THR A 362 -2.49 -11.34 0.17
N TRP A 363 -1.79 -10.23 -0.08
CA TRP A 363 -0.39 -10.23 -0.47
C TRP A 363 0.55 -10.92 0.51
N PRO A 364 0.42 -10.80 1.84
CA PRO A 364 1.24 -11.57 2.78
C PRO A 364 1.13 -13.08 2.58
N GLY A 365 -0.04 -13.57 2.14
CA GLY A 365 -0.23 -14.96 1.77
C GLY A 365 0.49 -15.32 0.46
N ILE A 366 0.44 -14.44 -0.55
CA ILE A 366 1.17 -14.61 -1.82
C ILE A 366 2.68 -14.65 -1.54
N MET A 367 3.18 -13.72 -0.73
CA MET A 367 4.60 -13.65 -0.33
C MET A 367 5.05 -14.97 0.30
N ARG A 368 4.28 -15.50 1.26
CA ARG A 368 4.56 -16.81 1.90
C ARG A 368 4.57 -17.96 0.90
N GLU A 369 3.61 -18.00 -0.02
CA GLU A 369 3.49 -19.08 -1.00
C GLU A 369 4.65 -19.06 -2.03
N VAL A 370 5.01 -17.87 -2.52
CA VAL A 370 6.13 -17.69 -3.46
C VAL A 370 7.45 -18.09 -2.80
N VAL A 371 7.74 -17.59 -1.59
CA VAL A 371 8.96 -17.93 -0.84
C VAL A 371 9.01 -19.41 -0.49
N ARG A 372 7.87 -20.02 -0.17
CA ARG A 372 7.79 -21.48 0.12
C ARG A 372 8.18 -22.33 -1.08
N LYS A 373 7.76 -21.93 -2.29
CA LYS A 373 8.04 -22.69 -3.53
C LYS A 373 9.38 -22.36 -4.15
N ASP A 374 9.78 -21.12 -4.08
CA ASP A 374 11.05 -20.63 -4.57
C ASP A 374 11.86 -20.06 -3.40
N GLY A 375 12.67 -20.92 -2.78
CA GLY A 375 13.49 -20.56 -1.60
C GLY A 375 14.55 -19.48 -1.88
N ALA A 376 14.74 -19.07 -3.14
CA ALA A 376 15.60 -17.93 -3.51
C ALA A 376 14.84 -16.61 -3.54
N ALA A 377 13.50 -16.65 -3.58
CA ALA A 377 12.68 -15.46 -3.56
C ALA A 377 12.68 -14.83 -2.16
N GLU A 378 12.74 -13.53 -2.11
CA GLU A 378 12.63 -12.79 -0.86
C GLU A 378 11.27 -12.10 -0.72
N SER A 379 10.68 -12.25 0.45
CA SER A 379 9.33 -11.80 0.78
C SER A 379 9.12 -10.31 0.46
N SER A 380 10.03 -9.44 0.89
CA SER A 380 9.93 -8.01 0.64
C SER A 380 10.01 -7.63 -0.84
N MET A 381 10.83 -8.35 -1.63
CA MET A 381 10.92 -8.11 -3.08
C MET A 381 9.69 -8.63 -3.81
N VAL A 382 9.10 -9.76 -3.36
CA VAL A 382 7.80 -10.22 -3.87
C VAL A 382 6.73 -9.15 -3.65
N PHE A 383 6.66 -8.58 -2.45
CA PHE A 383 5.76 -7.46 -2.15
C PHE A 383 5.98 -6.27 -3.10
N ALA A 384 7.23 -5.82 -3.22
CA ALA A 384 7.55 -4.66 -4.05
C ALA A 384 7.14 -4.85 -5.53
N CYS A 385 7.30 -6.07 -6.04
CA CYS A 385 6.90 -6.40 -7.40
C CYS A 385 5.38 -6.49 -7.57
N LEU A 386 4.66 -7.09 -6.60
CA LEU A 386 3.19 -7.08 -6.58
C LEU A 386 2.64 -5.64 -6.56
N ALA A 387 3.27 -4.78 -5.77
CA ALA A 387 2.92 -3.37 -5.74
C ALA A 387 3.20 -2.68 -7.08
N ALA A 388 4.34 -2.96 -7.71
CA ALA A 388 4.67 -2.40 -9.02
C ALA A 388 3.66 -2.84 -10.10
N GLY A 389 3.26 -4.11 -10.13
CA GLY A 389 2.21 -4.58 -11.04
C GLY A 389 0.86 -3.90 -10.79
N ARG A 390 0.48 -3.70 -9.52
CA ARG A 390 -0.71 -2.91 -9.20
C ARG A 390 -0.59 -1.46 -9.69
N GLY A 391 0.60 -0.87 -9.61
CA GLY A 391 0.90 0.46 -10.17
C GLY A 391 0.70 0.52 -11.68
N VAL A 392 1.12 -0.50 -12.42
CA VAL A 392 0.84 -0.62 -13.86
C VAL A 392 -0.67 -0.63 -14.11
N GLY A 393 -1.42 -1.43 -13.35
CA GLY A 393 -2.89 -1.46 -13.42
C GLY A 393 -3.52 -0.09 -13.19
N ASN A 394 -3.05 0.63 -12.17
CA ASN A 394 -3.53 1.98 -11.85
C ASN A 394 -3.28 2.99 -13.01
N ILE A 395 -2.09 2.97 -13.61
CA ILE A 395 -1.75 3.86 -14.72
C ILE A 395 -2.60 3.55 -15.96
N VAL A 396 -2.80 2.27 -16.25
CA VAL A 396 -3.57 1.81 -17.41
C VAL A 396 -5.07 2.09 -17.23
N SER A 397 -5.59 2.05 -16.00
CA SER A 397 -7.02 2.22 -15.72
C SER A 397 -7.57 3.57 -16.20
N GLY A 398 -6.79 4.66 -16.13
CA GLY A 398 -7.21 5.99 -16.57
C GLY A 398 -7.56 6.04 -18.07
N PRO A 399 -6.59 5.91 -18.99
CA PRO A 399 -6.86 5.93 -20.43
C PRO A 399 -7.86 4.86 -20.89
N LEU A 400 -7.82 3.68 -20.23
CA LEU A 400 -8.75 2.61 -20.55
C LEU A 400 -10.19 2.96 -20.20
N SER A 401 -10.41 3.60 -19.04
CA SER A 401 -11.75 4.02 -18.63
C SER A 401 -12.35 5.07 -19.56
N GLU A 402 -11.53 6.00 -20.05
CA GLU A 402 -11.96 6.99 -21.07
C GLU A 402 -12.40 6.28 -22.36
N ALA A 403 -11.60 5.33 -22.85
CA ALA A 403 -11.94 4.54 -24.04
C ALA A 403 -13.22 3.68 -23.84
N LEU A 404 -13.45 3.15 -22.64
CA LEU A 404 -14.66 2.37 -22.32
C LEU A 404 -15.93 3.23 -22.26
N LEU A 405 -15.81 4.50 -21.95
CA LEU A 405 -16.92 5.44 -21.84
C LEU A 405 -17.13 6.26 -23.13
N GLU A 406 -16.18 6.22 -24.07
CA GLU A 406 -16.26 6.95 -25.33
C GLU A 406 -17.52 6.53 -26.10
N GLY A 407 -18.33 7.52 -26.49
CA GLY A 407 -19.61 7.28 -27.17
C GLY A 407 -20.72 6.71 -26.30
N MET A 408 -20.51 6.54 -24.98
CA MET A 408 -21.46 5.96 -24.03
C MET A 408 -22.12 4.67 -24.56
N PRO A 409 -21.33 3.61 -24.81
CA PRO A 409 -21.86 2.38 -25.39
C PRO A 409 -22.97 1.82 -24.51
N TRP A 410 -24.04 1.29 -25.15
CA TRP A 410 -25.24 0.72 -24.54
C TRP A 410 -26.13 1.71 -23.79
N ALA A 411 -25.88 3.04 -23.87
CA ALA A 411 -26.78 4.05 -23.28
C ALA A 411 -28.16 4.00 -23.87
N GLY A 412 -29.18 3.70 -23.04
CA GLY A 412 -30.55 3.57 -23.45
C GLY A 412 -30.92 2.25 -24.19
N GLU A 413 -29.95 1.39 -24.51
CA GLU A 413 -30.15 0.11 -25.16
C GLU A 413 -30.39 -1.03 -24.18
N LEU A 414 -29.71 -0.95 -23.03
CA LEU A 414 -29.81 -1.94 -21.94
C LEU A 414 -30.60 -1.39 -20.76
N GLY A 415 -31.17 -2.31 -19.96
CA GLY A 415 -31.88 -1.94 -18.74
C GLY A 415 -30.94 -1.65 -17.55
N PHE A 416 -31.49 -0.97 -16.55
CA PHE A 416 -30.86 -0.69 -15.29
C PHE A 416 -29.53 0.08 -15.42
N GLY A 417 -28.57 -0.19 -14.54
CA GLY A 417 -27.26 0.47 -14.53
C GLY A 417 -26.44 0.24 -15.80
N PHE A 418 -26.62 -0.87 -16.50
CA PHE A 418 -25.95 -1.17 -17.77
C PHE A 418 -26.33 -0.20 -18.89
N GLY A 419 -27.54 0.36 -18.85
CA GLY A 419 -28.03 1.34 -19.81
C GLY A 419 -27.74 2.79 -19.50
N THR A 420 -26.97 3.09 -18.46
CA THR A 420 -26.63 4.47 -18.05
C THR A 420 -25.46 5.08 -18.82
N GLY A 421 -24.87 4.35 -19.79
CA GLY A 421 -23.62 4.72 -20.48
C GLY A 421 -22.37 4.25 -19.73
N TYR A 422 -22.50 3.69 -18.54
CA TYR A 422 -21.41 3.06 -17.76
C TYR A 422 -21.38 1.53 -17.90
N GLY A 423 -22.23 0.95 -18.75
CA GLY A 423 -22.38 -0.49 -18.88
C GLY A 423 -21.07 -1.22 -19.22
N SER A 424 -20.33 -0.70 -20.20
CA SER A 424 -19.00 -1.23 -20.59
C SER A 424 -18.02 -1.24 -19.44
N LEU A 425 -17.99 -0.17 -18.64
CA LEU A 425 -17.12 -0.02 -17.48
C LEU A 425 -17.53 -0.99 -16.36
N ILE A 426 -18.82 -1.19 -16.12
CA ILE A 426 -19.36 -2.18 -15.17
C ILE A 426 -18.92 -3.58 -15.57
N VAL A 427 -19.14 -3.96 -16.85
CA VAL A 427 -18.76 -5.28 -17.35
C VAL A 427 -17.25 -5.50 -17.26
N PHE A 428 -16.47 -4.52 -17.68
CA PHE A 428 -14.99 -4.61 -17.60
C PHE A 428 -14.52 -4.82 -16.17
N THR A 429 -15.01 -4.01 -15.22
CA THR A 429 -14.67 -4.13 -13.79
C THR A 429 -15.03 -5.51 -13.23
N GLY A 430 -16.22 -6.02 -13.56
CA GLY A 430 -16.66 -7.34 -13.11
C GLY A 430 -15.83 -8.48 -13.69
N VAL A 431 -15.49 -8.40 -14.99
CA VAL A 431 -14.68 -9.43 -15.66
C VAL A 431 -13.24 -9.44 -15.12
N THR A 432 -12.61 -8.29 -14.98
CA THR A 432 -11.24 -8.21 -14.44
C THR A 432 -11.18 -8.65 -12.98
N GLY A 433 -12.19 -8.31 -12.17
CA GLY A 433 -12.33 -8.81 -10.81
C GLY A 433 -12.45 -10.33 -10.77
N LEU A 434 -13.29 -10.93 -11.62
CA LEU A 434 -13.46 -12.39 -11.70
C LEU A 434 -12.16 -13.07 -12.13
N VAL A 435 -11.48 -12.56 -13.17
CA VAL A 435 -10.22 -13.10 -13.67
C VAL A 435 -9.14 -12.99 -12.61
N GLY A 436 -9.12 -11.91 -11.81
CA GLY A 436 -8.21 -11.76 -10.66
C GLY A 436 -8.27 -12.93 -9.66
N GLY A 437 -9.43 -13.61 -9.55
CA GLY A 437 -9.64 -14.84 -8.78
C GLY A 437 -9.09 -16.12 -9.42
N GLY A 438 -8.56 -16.06 -10.63
CA GLY A 438 -8.14 -17.22 -11.43
C GLY A 438 -7.06 -18.08 -10.77
N SER A 439 -6.32 -17.54 -9.83
CA SER A 439 -5.30 -18.27 -9.06
C SER A 439 -5.87 -19.53 -8.36
N TRP A 440 -7.12 -19.50 -7.92
CA TRP A 440 -7.79 -20.64 -7.30
C TRP A 440 -8.02 -21.77 -8.31
N VAL A 441 -8.44 -21.44 -9.56
CA VAL A 441 -8.61 -22.44 -10.64
C VAL A 441 -7.28 -23.05 -11.00
N VAL A 442 -6.24 -22.23 -11.19
CA VAL A 442 -4.88 -22.68 -11.55
C VAL A 442 -4.32 -23.63 -10.50
N ARG A 443 -4.59 -23.37 -9.21
CA ARG A 443 -4.22 -24.28 -8.13
C ARG A 443 -4.97 -25.61 -8.19
N ARG A 444 -6.27 -25.60 -8.52
CA ARG A 444 -7.07 -26.85 -8.68
C ARG A 444 -6.58 -27.72 -9.82
N VAL A 445 -6.00 -27.11 -10.86
CA VAL A 445 -5.39 -27.82 -12.00
C VAL A 445 -3.96 -28.30 -11.67
N GLY A 446 -3.39 -27.88 -10.53
CA GLY A 446 -2.06 -28.34 -10.07
C GLY A 446 -0.89 -27.51 -10.61
N TRP A 447 -1.12 -26.30 -11.10
CA TRP A 447 -0.07 -25.40 -11.60
C TRP A 447 0.44 -24.44 -10.51
N LEU A 448 -0.32 -24.25 -9.43
CA LEU A 448 0.02 -23.49 -8.23
C LEU A 448 0.12 -24.37 -6.98
#